data_2ee4e4bf041c6d2de81999ee0a5acf6e
#
_entry.id   2ee4e4bf041c6d2de81999ee0a5acf6e
#
_cell.length_a   1.000
_cell.length_b   1.000
_cell.length_c   1.000
_cell.angle_alpha   90.00
_cell.angle_beta   90.00
_cell.angle_gamma   90.00
#
_symmetry.space_group_name_H-M   'P 1'
#
loop_
_entity.id
_entity.type
_entity.pdbx_description
1 polymer ?
#
loop_
_entity_poly.entity_id
_entity_poly.type
_entity_poly.pdbx_seq_one_letter_code
_entity_poly.pdbx_strand_id
1 'polypeptide(L)'
;MAKTGERRVSRRYRIVVALRYRVSKGGAISKWCAGSTCEMSSTGISFRCRHELPIAAHLELLIDWPSKRGSIHPICLRAAGYVVRSDAGKVAVRVTSCRTIIEKATSPAVMAASN
;
A
#
# COMPACT_ATOMS: atom_id res chain seq x y z
N MET A 1 -27.54 11.70 11.23
CA MET A 1 -26.69 11.80 11.47
C MET A 1 -25.72 10.79 11.67
N ALA A 2 -26.03 9.65 11.95
CA ALA A 2 -25.10 8.60 12.12
C ALA A 2 -24.26 8.41 10.90
N LYS A 3 -24.80 8.67 9.74
CA LYS A 3 -24.09 8.52 8.64
C LYS A 3 -22.91 9.36 8.57
N THR A 4 -23.01 10.52 9.06
CA THR A 4 -21.93 11.44 9.05
C THR A 4 -20.81 10.89 9.87
N GLY A 5 -21.12 10.29 10.99
CA GLY A 5 -20.11 9.72 11.82
C GLY A 5 -19.36 8.61 11.12
N GLU A 6 -20.07 7.79 10.41
CA GLU A 6 -19.43 6.73 9.72
C GLU A 6 -18.45 7.21 8.72
N ARG A 7 -18.76 8.21 7.98
CA ARG A 7 -17.85 8.69 7.03
C ARG A 7 -16.58 9.17 7.65
N ARG A 8 -16.65 9.70 8.83
CA ARG A 8 -15.46 10.19 9.44
C ARG A 8 -14.52 9.11 9.87
N VAL A 9 -15.02 7.91 10.08
CA VAL A 9 -14.17 6.82 10.50
C VAL A 9 -13.15 6.53 9.42
N SER A 10 -13.49 6.77 8.16
CA SER A 10 -12.56 6.51 7.08
C SER A 10 -11.98 7.78 6.53
N ARG A 11 -11.43 8.58 7.39
CA ARG A 11 -10.84 9.80 6.94
C ARG A 11 -9.70 9.54 5.97
N ARG A 12 -9.67 10.28 4.89
CA ARG A 12 -8.66 10.12 3.87
C ARG A 12 -7.57 11.15 4.02
N TYR A 13 -6.36 10.73 3.83
CA TYR A 13 -5.22 11.61 3.89
C TYR A 13 -4.50 11.57 2.56
N ARG A 14 -4.14 12.73 2.06
CA ARG A 14 -3.41 12.81 0.81
C ARG A 14 -1.95 12.67 1.16
N ILE A 15 -1.38 11.51 0.94
CA ILE A 15 -0.01 11.22 1.27
C ILE A 15 0.66 10.64 0.04
N VAL A 16 1.74 11.25 -0.38
CA VAL A 16 2.44 10.80 -1.57
C VAL A 16 3.80 10.25 -1.15
N VAL A 17 3.91 8.94 -1.13
CA VAL A 17 5.16 8.27 -0.80
C VAL A 17 5.32 7.09 -1.73
N ALA A 18 6.52 6.58 -1.83
CA ALA A 18 6.80 5.44 -2.69
C ALA A 18 6.18 4.19 -2.11
N LEU A 19 5.74 3.30 -2.97
CA LEU A 19 5.29 2.01 -2.52
C LEU A 19 5.69 0.96 -3.55
N ARG A 20 5.63 -0.29 -3.14
CA ARG A 20 5.80 -1.42 -4.03
C ARG A 20 4.57 -2.29 -3.87
N TYR A 21 4.15 -2.90 -4.94
CA TYR A 21 3.00 -3.76 -4.89
C TYR A 21 3.26 -5.03 -5.68
N ARG A 22 2.57 -6.09 -5.35
CA ARG A 22 2.57 -7.28 -6.16
C ARG A 22 1.17 -7.86 -6.17
N VAL A 23 0.83 -8.51 -7.27
CA VAL A 23 -0.50 -9.00 -7.52
C VAL A 23 -0.51 -10.50 -7.38
N SER A 24 -1.55 -11.02 -6.74
CA SER A 24 -1.73 -12.45 -6.62
C SER A 24 -3.02 -12.79 -7.36
N LYS A 25 -2.93 -13.64 -8.34
CA LYS A 25 -4.10 -14.03 -9.09
C LYS A 25 -3.99 -15.46 -9.51
N GLY A 26 -4.97 -16.28 -9.14
CA GLY A 26 -5.00 -17.67 -9.55
C GLY A 26 -3.80 -18.47 -9.09
N GLY A 27 -3.27 -18.15 -7.95
CA GLY A 27 -2.11 -18.85 -7.43
C GLY A 27 -0.78 -18.33 -7.90
N ALA A 28 -0.79 -17.42 -8.86
CA ALA A 28 0.45 -16.82 -9.35
C ALA A 28 0.66 -15.47 -8.67
N ILE A 29 1.92 -15.15 -8.35
CA ILE A 29 2.27 -13.90 -7.70
C ILE A 29 3.23 -13.16 -8.59
N SER A 30 2.95 -11.90 -8.84
CA SER A 30 3.80 -11.11 -9.71
C SER A 30 5.06 -10.66 -8.98
N LYS A 31 5.95 -10.02 -9.71
CA LYS A 31 7.11 -9.40 -9.12
C LYS A 31 6.62 -8.17 -8.41
N TRP A 32 7.47 -7.64 -7.55
CA TRP A 32 7.18 -6.36 -6.92
C TRP A 32 7.32 -5.26 -7.95
N CYS A 33 6.36 -4.39 -8.00
CA CYS A 33 6.34 -3.27 -8.95
C CYS A 33 6.28 -1.97 -8.17
N ALA A 34 6.76 -0.92 -8.76
CA ALA A 34 6.83 0.38 -8.11
C ALA A 34 5.57 1.20 -8.36
N GLY A 35 5.22 2.02 -7.39
CA GLY A 35 4.13 2.95 -7.52
C GLY A 35 4.28 4.06 -6.51
N SER A 36 3.32 4.95 -6.45
CA SER A 36 3.32 6.00 -5.45
C SER A 36 1.91 6.20 -4.94
N THR A 37 1.79 6.44 -3.65
CA THR A 37 0.47 6.62 -3.04
C THR A 37 -0.16 7.92 -3.48
N CYS A 38 -1.46 7.99 -3.41
CA CYS A 38 -2.21 9.23 -3.64
C CYS A 38 -2.96 9.59 -2.39
N GLU A 39 -3.81 8.69 -1.92
CA GLU A 39 -4.60 8.91 -0.72
C GLU A 39 -4.64 7.64 0.09
N MET A 40 -4.73 7.78 1.38
CA MET A 40 -4.78 6.64 2.27
C MET A 40 -5.81 6.87 3.35
N SER A 41 -6.47 5.81 3.76
CA SER A 41 -7.39 5.83 4.88
C SER A 41 -7.26 4.49 5.59
N SER A 42 -8.02 4.30 6.64
CA SER A 42 -7.96 3.04 7.36
C SER A 42 -8.53 1.89 6.56
N THR A 43 -9.32 2.16 5.55
CA THR A 43 -9.98 1.10 4.79
C THR A 43 -9.55 1.04 3.34
N GLY A 44 -8.83 2.02 2.87
CA GLY A 44 -8.49 2.04 1.46
C GLY A 44 -7.23 2.81 1.16
N ILE A 45 -6.60 2.45 0.06
CA ILE A 45 -5.41 3.11 -0.40
C ILE A 45 -5.54 3.28 -1.90
N SER A 46 -5.23 4.48 -2.40
CA SER A 46 -5.13 4.65 -3.84
C SER A 46 -3.70 5.00 -4.18
N PHE A 47 -3.25 4.52 -5.32
CA PHE A 47 -1.88 4.76 -5.74
C PHE A 47 -1.79 4.80 -7.26
N ARG A 48 -0.71 5.33 -7.75
CA ARG A 48 -0.46 5.40 -9.18
C ARG A 48 0.56 4.37 -9.56
N CYS A 49 0.35 3.73 -10.70
CA CYS A 49 1.29 2.76 -11.22
C CYS A 49 1.16 2.71 -12.73
N ARG A 50 2.07 2.00 -13.36
CA ARG A 50 2.06 1.90 -14.81
C ARG A 50 1.12 0.86 -15.35
N HIS A 51 0.73 -0.09 -14.52
CA HIS A 51 -0.06 -1.20 -14.99
C HIS A 51 -1.52 -1.05 -14.62
N GLU A 52 -2.37 -1.57 -15.46
CA GLU A 52 -3.77 -1.62 -15.13
C GLU A 52 -3.99 -2.93 -14.42
N LEU A 53 -4.60 -2.90 -13.27
CA LEU A 53 -4.76 -4.10 -12.45
C LEU A 53 -6.20 -4.58 -12.51
N PRO A 54 -6.40 -5.90 -12.53
CA PRO A 54 -7.76 -6.42 -12.63
C PRO A 54 -8.55 -6.13 -11.37
N ILE A 55 -9.82 -5.82 -11.52
CA ILE A 55 -10.72 -5.61 -10.39
C ILE A 55 -10.79 -6.91 -9.61
N ALA A 56 -10.81 -6.80 -8.32
CA ALA A 56 -10.85 -7.92 -7.37
C ALA A 56 -9.54 -8.69 -7.25
N ALA A 57 -8.50 -8.31 -7.97
CA ALA A 57 -7.21 -8.96 -7.80
C ALA A 57 -6.67 -8.64 -6.42
N HIS A 58 -6.02 -9.61 -5.80
CA HIS A 58 -5.45 -9.44 -4.48
C HIS A 58 -4.07 -8.82 -4.60
N LEU A 59 -3.80 -7.86 -3.74
CA LEU A 59 -2.53 -7.17 -3.74
C LEU A 59 -1.88 -7.20 -2.39
N GLU A 60 -0.54 -7.16 -2.42
CA GLU A 60 0.24 -6.86 -1.24
C GLU A 60 0.95 -5.57 -1.52
N LEU A 61 1.02 -4.72 -0.52
CA LEU A 61 1.63 -3.40 -0.66
C LEU A 61 2.68 -3.20 0.41
N LEU A 62 3.79 -2.59 0.02
CA LEU A 62 4.82 -2.18 0.97
C LEU A 62 4.97 -0.68 0.77
N ILE A 63 4.60 0.08 1.76
CA ILE A 63 4.54 1.53 1.66
C ILE A 63 5.63 2.15 2.52
N ASP A 64 6.47 2.97 1.91
CA ASP A 64 7.54 3.63 2.61
C ASP A 64 6.93 4.77 3.43
N TRP A 65 6.76 4.54 4.71
CA TRP A 65 6.09 5.52 5.55
C TRP A 65 7.07 6.59 5.99
N PRO A 66 6.66 7.85 5.93
CA PRO A 66 7.55 8.92 6.35
C PRO A 66 7.83 8.77 7.84
N SER A 67 9.10 8.76 8.22
CA SER A 67 9.44 8.65 9.60
C SER A 67 9.91 10.00 10.09
N LYS A 68 10.00 10.13 11.40
CA LYS A 68 10.42 11.39 11.96
C LYS A 68 11.85 11.66 11.60
N ARG A 69 12.17 12.93 11.46
CA ARG A 69 13.51 13.32 11.17
C ARG A 69 14.42 12.77 12.27
N GLY A 70 15.54 12.25 11.90
CA GLY A 70 16.46 11.69 12.84
C GLY A 70 16.23 10.22 13.17
N SER A 71 15.17 9.67 12.66
CA SER A 71 14.90 8.27 12.88
C SER A 71 15.88 7.44 12.10
N ILE A 72 16.49 6.45 12.75
CA ILE A 72 17.44 5.59 12.07
C ILE A 72 16.78 4.33 11.58
N HIS A 73 15.53 4.11 11.89
CA HIS A 73 14.85 2.91 11.43
C HIS A 73 13.69 3.29 10.51
N PRO A 74 13.82 3.00 9.24
CA PRO A 74 12.72 3.30 8.32
C PRO A 74 11.49 2.49 8.70
N ILE A 75 10.34 3.07 8.49
CA ILE A 75 9.09 2.43 8.78
C ILE A 75 8.44 2.06 7.47
N CYS A 76 7.97 0.85 7.39
CA CYS A 76 7.26 0.38 6.22
C CYS A 76 5.90 -0.13 6.66
N LEU A 77 4.87 0.25 5.94
CA LEU A 77 3.54 -0.30 6.18
C LEU A 77 3.34 -1.44 5.22
N ARG A 78 2.94 -2.57 5.74
CA ARG A 78 2.63 -3.71 4.90
C ARG A 78 1.12 -3.86 4.90
N ALA A 79 0.52 -3.77 3.75
CA ALA A 79 -0.93 -3.85 3.63
C ALA A 79 -1.30 -4.91 2.62
N ALA A 80 -2.49 -5.44 2.75
CA ALA A 80 -3.03 -6.39 1.79
C ALA A 80 -4.47 -6.01 1.53
N GLY A 81 -4.94 -6.31 0.35
CA GLY A 81 -6.31 -6.00 0.00
C GLY A 81 -6.59 -6.40 -1.43
N TYR A 82 -7.63 -5.83 -2.00
CA TYR A 82 -8.01 -6.17 -3.35
C TYR A 82 -8.40 -4.93 -4.12
N VAL A 83 -8.25 -5.00 -5.43
CA VAL A 83 -8.51 -3.87 -6.31
C VAL A 83 -10.00 -3.63 -6.43
N VAL A 84 -10.45 -2.43 -6.15
CA VAL A 84 -11.85 -2.05 -6.35
C VAL A 84 -12.02 -1.10 -7.53
N ARG A 85 -10.94 -0.48 -7.98
CA ARG A 85 -11.01 0.41 -9.13
C ARG A 85 -9.64 0.51 -9.76
N SER A 86 -9.57 0.49 -11.06
CA SER A 86 -8.32 0.66 -11.77
C SER A 86 -8.62 1.47 -13.02
N ASP A 87 -8.08 2.67 -13.11
CA ASP A 87 -8.43 3.56 -14.18
C ASP A 87 -7.33 4.56 -14.43
N ALA A 88 -6.87 4.62 -15.65
CA ALA A 88 -5.89 5.63 -16.07
C ALA A 88 -4.66 5.73 -15.17
N GLY A 89 -4.14 4.59 -14.80
CA GLY A 89 -2.91 4.58 -14.01
C GLY A 89 -3.13 4.81 -12.52
N LYS A 90 -4.38 4.91 -12.09
CA LYS A 90 -4.67 5.08 -10.69
C LYS A 90 -5.48 3.88 -10.22
N VAL A 91 -5.04 3.27 -9.14
CA VAL A 91 -5.65 2.07 -8.61
C VAL A 91 -6.15 2.34 -7.20
N ALA A 92 -7.37 1.91 -6.91
CA ALA A 92 -7.90 2.00 -5.56
C ALA A 92 -8.05 0.59 -5.00
N VAL A 93 -7.60 0.42 -3.77
CA VAL A 93 -7.55 -0.86 -3.10
C VAL A 93 -8.33 -0.80 -1.81
N ARG A 94 -9.14 -1.83 -1.57
CA ARG A 94 -9.81 -1.96 -0.30
C ARG A 94 -8.87 -2.77 0.58
N VAL A 95 -8.45 -2.20 1.68
CA VAL A 95 -7.46 -2.81 2.55
C VAL A 95 -8.13 -3.79 3.50
N THR A 96 -7.62 -5.01 3.55
CA THR A 96 -8.14 -6.02 4.45
C THR A 96 -7.21 -6.25 5.64
N SER A 97 -5.96 -5.87 5.51
CA SER A 97 -5.05 -5.96 6.64
C SER A 97 -3.92 -4.95 6.44
N CYS A 98 -3.41 -4.44 7.52
CA CYS A 98 -2.32 -3.47 7.46
C CYS A 98 -1.56 -3.52 8.76
N ARG A 99 -0.26 -3.49 8.69
CA ARG A 99 0.55 -3.41 9.89
C ARG A 99 1.85 -2.66 9.61
N THR A 100 2.43 -2.15 10.64
CA THR A 100 3.66 -1.41 10.55
C THR A 100 4.83 -2.35 10.74
N ILE A 101 5.83 -2.24 9.88
CA ILE A 101 7.03 -3.01 9.98
C ILE A 101 8.18 -2.03 10.10
N ILE A 102 9.02 -2.24 11.10
CA ILE A 102 10.18 -1.40 11.26
C ILE A 102 11.36 -2.18 10.71
N GLU A 103 12.00 -1.60 9.70
CA GLU A 103 13.12 -2.27 9.09
C GLU A 103 14.38 -1.88 9.83
N LYS A 104 15.14 -2.87 10.29
CA LYS A 104 16.36 -2.59 11.00
C LYS A 104 17.49 -2.44 10.03
N ALA A 105 18.43 -1.66 10.43
CA ALA A 105 19.56 -1.41 9.58
C ALA A 105 20.31 -2.67 9.25
N THR A 106 20.20 -3.65 10.08
CA THR A 106 20.93 -4.87 9.85
C THR A 106 20.23 -5.85 8.95
N SER A 107 19.19 -5.47 8.32
CA SER A 107 18.51 -6.40 7.48
C SER A 107 18.70 -6.15 5.99
N PRO A 108 19.89 -5.88 5.55
CA PRO A 108 20.14 -5.76 4.12
C PRO A 108 19.91 -7.09 3.44
N ALA A 109 20.14 -8.16 4.15
CA ALA A 109 19.92 -9.47 3.59
C ALA A 109 18.46 -9.67 3.26
N VAL A 110 17.61 -9.17 4.14
CA VAL A 110 16.21 -9.30 3.93
C VAL A 110 15.81 -8.43 2.74
N MET A 111 16.38 -7.27 2.62
CA MET A 111 16.05 -6.42 1.50
C MET A 111 16.51 -7.03 0.22
N ALA A 112 17.65 -7.65 0.22
CA ALA A 112 18.14 -8.28 -0.98
C ALA A 112 17.21 -9.41 -1.37
N ALA A 113 16.72 -10.13 -0.41
CA ALA A 113 15.83 -11.24 -0.70
C ALA A 113 14.51 -10.74 -1.24
N SER A 114 14.09 -9.56 -0.87
CA SER A 114 12.81 -9.09 -1.33
C SER A 114 12.90 -8.49 -2.72
N ASN A 115 14.05 -8.42 -3.27
CA ASN A 115 14.16 -7.96 -4.63
C ASN A 115 13.92 -9.10 -5.62
#